data_68b8e333259782c2d505cf18740b26a8
#
_entry.id   68b8e333259782c2d505cf18740b26a8
#
_cell.length_a   1.000
_cell.length_b   1.000
_cell.length_c   1.000
_cell.angle_alpha   90.00
_cell.angle_beta   90.00
_cell.angle_gamma   90.00
#
_symmetry.space_group_name_H-M   'P 1'
#
loop_
_entity.id
_entity.type
_entity.pdbx_description
1 polymer ?
#
loop_
_entity_poly.entity_id
_entity_poly.type
_entity_poly.pdbx_seq_one_letter_code
_entity_poly.pdbx_strand_id
1 'polypeptide(L)'
;MRNITIKNLFFSLSIIVCAFTASAVGRSTQPVDVDDAGRSLRVIQSKGALLRVKDKKVVDEASEIRSRPYPIRHKSHAYRAMEAGAEYVETSFVLGDAFDIPLHDSGVKMIFNCANLIDVQAAVELGAKYIRTCEPEAVVKRLQELDAQYKRPVHRSEFRIRDPYVFADPETKTYYLYETKSPYFDVPFARGVNVRTSKDLETWSPLKEVMSVPTNIRCRTVWAPEVFKHNGSYYLFTTLSFYPSPDDNIPILSDDPNWKPKDNVKPARRGTWVYKADSPLGPFVPVSDGSLTPRNWMALDGTLLIDDGKPYMVFCHEWVQTKWGRVDIAEMAPDLSRFVSEPKVLFESRDAGPGAGRVTDGCFCYRSPKTGRLYMIWSPFYNKNYTVFSCESASGRAEGPWINQRMIFEKNGGHGMLFRAFDGRLKLVIHQPERRGYERIAFFDVDDTDTGLVVRQPK
;
A
#
# COMPACT_ATOMS: atom_id res chain seq x y z
N MET A 1 14.96 -47.28 33.17
CA MET A 1 13.54 -47.58 33.40
C MET A 1 12.71 -46.35 33.11
N ARG A 2 11.70 -46.55 32.29
CA ARG A 2 10.57 -45.70 31.89
C ARG A 2 10.84 -44.57 30.89
N ASN A 3 10.53 -44.92 29.63
CA ASN A 3 10.20 -44.09 28.51
C ASN A 3 9.00 -43.18 28.82
N ILE A 4 9.07 -41.91 28.42
CA ILE A 4 7.88 -41.06 28.20
C ILE A 4 7.93 -40.55 26.78
N THR A 5 6.99 -41.06 26.00
CA THR A 5 6.72 -40.73 24.61
C THR A 5 5.97 -39.41 24.56
N ILE A 6 6.47 -38.43 23.81
CA ILE A 6 5.75 -37.17 23.52
C ILE A 6 4.86 -37.43 22.30
N LYS A 7 3.55 -37.38 22.52
CA LYS A 7 2.53 -37.42 21.45
C LYS A 7 2.44 -36.10 20.73
N ASN A 8 2.47 -36.20 19.41
CA ASN A 8 2.18 -35.13 18.47
C ASN A 8 0.78 -34.54 18.69
N LEU A 9 0.70 -33.22 18.85
CA LEU A 9 -0.54 -32.47 18.78
C LEU A 9 -0.75 -32.04 17.32
N PHE A 10 -1.61 -32.75 16.62
CA PHE A 10 -2.15 -32.29 15.34
C PHE A 10 -3.22 -31.24 15.62
N PHE A 11 -3.02 -30.00 15.13
CA PHE A 11 -4.11 -29.02 15.01
C PHE A 11 -5.00 -29.45 13.84
N SER A 12 -6.20 -29.89 14.15
CA SER A 12 -7.23 -30.16 13.16
C SER A 12 -7.80 -28.85 12.64
N LEU A 13 -7.61 -28.63 11.35
CA LEU A 13 -8.34 -27.60 10.60
C LEU A 13 -9.79 -28.08 10.47
N SER A 14 -10.70 -27.46 11.19
CA SER A 14 -12.14 -27.71 11.02
C SER A 14 -12.61 -27.13 9.71
N ILE A 15 -12.74 -27.99 8.70
CA ILE A 15 -13.46 -27.65 7.46
C ILE A 15 -14.95 -27.79 7.80
N ILE A 16 -15.66 -26.64 7.90
CA ILE A 16 -17.11 -26.64 8.01
C ILE A 16 -17.69 -26.99 6.64
N VAL A 17 -18.15 -28.22 6.50
CA VAL A 17 -18.92 -28.68 5.35
C VAL A 17 -20.39 -28.31 5.59
N CYS A 18 -20.87 -27.29 4.90
CA CYS A 18 -22.33 -27.01 4.86
C CYS A 18 -23.03 -28.13 4.09
N ALA A 19 -23.68 -29.03 4.80
CA ALA A 19 -24.56 -30.02 4.21
C ALA A 19 -25.98 -29.47 4.08
N PHE A 20 -26.42 -29.16 2.87
CA PHE A 20 -27.84 -29.00 2.54
C PHE A 20 -28.32 -30.22 1.77
N THR A 21 -29.47 -30.74 2.19
CA THR A 21 -30.19 -31.88 1.59
C THR A 21 -30.62 -31.56 0.16
N ALA A 22 -30.13 -32.36 -0.79
CA ALA A 22 -30.51 -32.25 -2.18
C ALA A 22 -31.71 -33.14 -2.48
N SER A 23 -32.79 -32.59 -3.07
CA SER A 23 -33.72 -33.34 -3.89
C SER A 23 -33.15 -33.47 -5.32
N ALA A 24 -33.32 -34.66 -5.85
CA ALA A 24 -32.73 -35.12 -7.09
C ALA A 24 -33.20 -34.39 -8.34
N VAL A 25 -32.28 -33.97 -9.21
CA VAL A 25 -32.53 -33.82 -10.66
C VAL A 25 -31.23 -34.21 -11.43
N GLY A 26 -31.41 -35.12 -12.36
CA GLY A 26 -30.74 -35.38 -13.62
C GLY A 26 -29.18 -35.32 -13.69
N ARG A 27 -28.55 -36.46 -13.92
CA ARG A 27 -27.12 -36.58 -14.36
C ARG A 27 -27.01 -36.05 -15.79
N SER A 28 -26.28 -34.95 -15.97
CA SER A 28 -25.67 -34.55 -17.25
C SER A 28 -24.19 -34.91 -17.21
N THR A 29 -23.75 -35.81 -18.10
CA THR A 29 -22.35 -36.13 -18.32
C THR A 29 -21.72 -35.06 -19.19
N GLN A 30 -20.98 -34.14 -18.57
CA GLN A 30 -20.10 -33.19 -19.28
C GLN A 30 -18.67 -33.73 -19.30
N PRO A 31 -17.88 -33.40 -20.33
CA PRO A 31 -16.49 -33.86 -20.44
C PRO A 31 -15.63 -33.33 -19.30
N VAL A 32 -14.77 -34.19 -18.76
CA VAL A 32 -13.81 -33.82 -17.72
C VAL A 32 -12.62 -33.16 -18.41
N ASP A 33 -12.45 -31.84 -18.16
CA ASP A 33 -11.25 -31.12 -18.57
C ASP A 33 -10.04 -31.63 -17.76
N VAL A 34 -8.97 -31.97 -18.44
CA VAL A 34 -7.67 -32.35 -17.86
C VAL A 34 -6.66 -31.25 -18.13
N ASP A 35 -5.72 -31.02 -17.17
CA ASP A 35 -4.59 -30.12 -17.36
C ASP A 35 -3.54 -30.74 -18.32
N ASP A 36 -2.55 -29.94 -18.75
CA ASP A 36 -1.46 -30.35 -19.62
C ASP A 36 -0.61 -31.52 -19.07
N ALA A 37 -0.86 -31.93 -17.82
CA ALA A 37 -0.24 -33.09 -17.17
C ALA A 37 -1.21 -34.29 -17.03
N GLY A 38 -2.40 -34.23 -17.65
CA GLY A 38 -3.38 -35.32 -17.64
C GLY A 38 -4.14 -35.51 -16.31
N ARG A 39 -4.12 -34.51 -15.41
CA ARG A 39 -4.81 -34.57 -14.12
C ARG A 39 -6.23 -34.02 -14.22
N SER A 40 -7.19 -34.80 -13.72
CA SER A 40 -8.59 -34.42 -13.67
C SER A 40 -8.76 -33.13 -12.85
N LEU A 41 -9.12 -32.04 -13.51
CA LEU A 41 -9.48 -30.79 -12.86
C LEU A 41 -10.88 -30.93 -12.23
N ARG A 42 -10.95 -31.24 -10.95
CA ARG A 42 -12.19 -31.07 -10.20
C ARG A 42 -12.57 -29.59 -10.22
N VAL A 43 -13.54 -29.23 -11.05
CA VAL A 43 -14.18 -27.93 -10.96
C VAL A 43 -14.88 -27.89 -9.59
N ILE A 44 -14.27 -27.20 -8.64
CA ILE A 44 -14.96 -26.81 -7.42
C ILE A 44 -15.97 -25.75 -7.88
N GLN A 45 -17.18 -26.16 -8.24
CA GLN A 45 -18.30 -25.24 -8.28
C GLN A 45 -18.46 -24.69 -6.86
N SER A 46 -18.04 -23.47 -6.63
CA SER A 46 -18.25 -22.81 -5.35
C SER A 46 -19.74 -22.64 -5.14
N LYS A 47 -20.29 -23.46 -4.23
CA LYS A 47 -21.69 -23.39 -3.81
C LYS A 47 -21.80 -22.19 -2.86
N GLY A 48 -22.15 -21.04 -3.36
CA GLY A 48 -22.37 -19.85 -2.53
C GLY A 48 -23.26 -18.85 -3.25
N ALA A 49 -23.95 -18.02 -2.49
CA ALA A 49 -24.72 -16.92 -3.04
C ALA A 49 -23.80 -15.90 -3.71
N LEU A 50 -24.22 -15.38 -4.86
CA LEU A 50 -23.55 -14.29 -5.54
C LEU A 50 -24.16 -12.97 -5.07
N LEU A 51 -23.34 -12.07 -4.54
CA LEU A 51 -23.75 -10.72 -4.17
C LEU A 51 -23.16 -9.70 -5.14
N ARG A 52 -23.97 -8.77 -5.60
CA ARG A 52 -23.48 -7.58 -6.30
C ARG A 52 -23.07 -6.54 -5.27
N VAL A 53 -21.80 -6.13 -5.33
CA VAL A 53 -21.18 -5.26 -4.31
C VAL A 53 -21.82 -3.88 -4.27
N LYS A 54 -22.16 -3.30 -5.44
CA LYS A 54 -22.73 -1.95 -5.58
C LYS A 54 -23.96 -1.72 -4.71
N ASP A 55 -24.97 -2.57 -4.84
CA ASP A 55 -26.26 -2.44 -4.16
C ASP A 55 -26.43 -3.42 -2.99
N LYS A 56 -25.38 -4.19 -2.67
CA LYS A 56 -25.31 -5.09 -1.52
C LYS A 56 -26.43 -6.13 -1.52
N LYS A 57 -26.78 -6.63 -2.72
CA LYS A 57 -27.90 -7.59 -2.91
C LYS A 57 -27.40 -8.94 -3.40
N VAL A 58 -28.03 -9.99 -2.90
CA VAL A 58 -27.94 -11.31 -3.52
C VAL A 58 -28.64 -11.24 -4.88
N VAL A 59 -27.95 -11.76 -5.90
CA VAL A 59 -28.42 -11.75 -7.29
C VAL A 59 -28.47 -13.17 -7.85
N ASP A 60 -29.33 -13.37 -8.86
CA ASP A 60 -29.35 -14.61 -9.61
C ASP A 60 -28.12 -14.65 -10.56
N GLU A 61 -27.26 -15.62 -10.34
CA GLU A 61 -26.01 -15.77 -11.09
C GLU A 61 -26.29 -15.96 -12.58
N ALA A 62 -27.29 -16.72 -12.95
CA ALA A 62 -27.60 -17.00 -14.36
C ALA A 62 -28.03 -15.75 -15.12
N SER A 63 -28.63 -14.79 -14.44
CA SER A 63 -29.03 -13.50 -15.04
C SER A 63 -27.90 -12.47 -15.07
N GLU A 64 -26.95 -12.54 -14.15
CA GLU A 64 -25.85 -11.55 -14.00
C GLU A 64 -24.59 -11.96 -14.73
N ILE A 65 -24.22 -13.25 -14.71
CA ILE A 65 -22.98 -13.76 -15.27
C ILE A 65 -23.28 -14.40 -16.63
N ARG A 66 -23.07 -13.65 -17.71
CA ARG A 66 -23.45 -14.04 -19.07
C ARG A 66 -22.44 -14.97 -19.76
N SER A 67 -21.22 -15.05 -19.23
CA SER A 67 -20.14 -15.91 -19.75
C SER A 67 -19.45 -16.62 -18.60
N ARG A 68 -18.84 -17.79 -18.88
CA ARG A 68 -18.11 -18.55 -17.86
C ARG A 68 -16.94 -17.73 -17.31
N PRO A 69 -16.85 -17.51 -15.98
CA PRO A 69 -15.71 -16.80 -15.41
C PRO A 69 -14.39 -17.53 -15.62
N TYR A 70 -13.33 -16.80 -15.95
CA TYR A 70 -11.99 -17.34 -16.07
C TYR A 70 -11.38 -17.54 -14.67
N PRO A 71 -11.01 -18.77 -14.28
CA PRO A 71 -10.50 -19.04 -12.95
C PRO A 71 -9.06 -18.57 -12.78
N ILE A 72 -8.82 -17.69 -11.82
CA ILE A 72 -7.48 -17.22 -11.46
C ILE A 72 -6.98 -18.02 -10.27
N ARG A 73 -6.08 -18.96 -10.51
CA ARG A 73 -5.43 -19.81 -9.50
C ARG A 73 -4.01 -19.37 -9.16
N HIS A 74 -3.42 -18.53 -9.99
CA HIS A 74 -2.11 -17.93 -9.84
C HIS A 74 -2.12 -16.52 -10.42
N LYS A 75 -1.34 -15.62 -9.88
CA LYS A 75 -1.32 -14.20 -10.31
C LYS A 75 -1.11 -14.01 -11.82
N SER A 76 -0.24 -14.81 -12.44
CA SER A 76 0.02 -14.73 -13.88
C SER A 76 -1.20 -15.07 -14.75
N HIS A 77 -2.22 -15.74 -14.21
CA HIS A 77 -3.46 -16.03 -14.96
C HIS A 77 -4.26 -14.76 -15.27
N ALA A 78 -4.01 -13.64 -14.56
CA ALA A 78 -4.67 -12.37 -14.85
C ALA A 78 -4.39 -11.90 -16.29
N TYR A 79 -3.14 -11.96 -16.72
CA TYR A 79 -2.77 -11.60 -18.11
C TYR A 79 -3.36 -12.57 -19.13
N ARG A 80 -3.35 -13.88 -18.85
CA ARG A 80 -3.98 -14.89 -19.72
C ARG A 80 -5.49 -14.66 -19.86
N ALA A 81 -6.16 -14.26 -18.78
CA ALA A 81 -7.58 -13.92 -18.82
C ALA A 81 -7.86 -12.73 -19.75
N MET A 82 -7.02 -11.70 -19.70
CA MET A 82 -7.14 -10.54 -20.61
C MET A 82 -6.87 -10.93 -22.06
N GLU A 83 -5.82 -11.70 -22.32
CA GLU A 83 -5.48 -12.23 -23.66
C GLU A 83 -6.59 -13.09 -24.23
N ALA A 84 -7.28 -13.87 -23.38
CA ALA A 84 -8.42 -14.70 -23.76
C ALA A 84 -9.74 -13.90 -23.94
N GLY A 85 -9.73 -12.58 -23.73
CA GLY A 85 -10.92 -11.74 -23.83
C GLY A 85 -11.99 -12.07 -22.76
N ALA A 86 -11.59 -12.50 -21.56
CA ALA A 86 -12.51 -12.87 -20.51
C ALA A 86 -13.34 -11.67 -20.05
N GLU A 87 -14.66 -11.80 -20.00
CA GLU A 87 -15.57 -10.78 -19.43
C GLU A 87 -15.55 -10.80 -17.90
N TYR A 88 -15.41 -12.00 -17.33
CA TYR A 88 -15.37 -12.23 -15.89
C TYR A 88 -14.15 -13.03 -15.49
N VAL A 89 -13.57 -12.69 -14.36
CA VAL A 89 -12.55 -13.49 -13.66
C VAL A 89 -13.03 -13.86 -12.27
N GLU A 90 -12.63 -15.02 -11.78
CA GLU A 90 -12.97 -15.49 -10.44
C GLU A 90 -11.70 -15.85 -9.68
N THR A 91 -11.54 -15.31 -8.46
CA THR A 91 -10.37 -15.51 -7.59
C THR A 91 -10.78 -15.60 -6.13
N SER A 92 -9.96 -16.27 -5.32
CA SER A 92 -10.10 -16.35 -3.85
C SER A 92 -8.91 -15.71 -3.11
N PHE A 93 -8.06 -14.99 -3.81
CA PHE A 93 -6.89 -14.34 -3.21
C PHE A 93 -6.59 -13.00 -3.88
N VAL A 94 -5.90 -12.16 -3.15
CA VAL A 94 -5.46 -10.84 -3.61
C VAL A 94 -4.35 -10.99 -4.64
N LEU A 95 -4.57 -10.46 -5.84
CA LEU A 95 -3.62 -10.57 -6.94
C LEU A 95 -2.42 -9.63 -6.78
N GLY A 96 -2.65 -8.42 -6.37
CA GLY A 96 -1.66 -7.33 -6.29
C GLY A 96 -1.78 -6.34 -7.45
N ASP A 97 -1.34 -5.08 -7.23
CA ASP A 97 -1.53 -3.97 -8.16
C ASP A 97 -1.05 -4.26 -9.59
N ALA A 98 0.00 -5.06 -9.72
CA ALA A 98 0.53 -5.46 -11.02
C ALA A 98 -0.46 -6.25 -11.88
N PHE A 99 -1.47 -6.87 -11.25
CA PHE A 99 -2.44 -7.75 -11.89
C PHE A 99 -3.86 -7.22 -11.79
N ASP A 100 -4.27 -6.72 -10.62
CA ASP A 100 -5.62 -6.22 -10.37
C ASP A 100 -5.95 -5.01 -11.27
N ILE A 101 -5.03 -4.04 -11.32
CA ILE A 101 -5.25 -2.79 -12.03
C ILE A 101 -5.38 -3.02 -13.55
N PRO A 102 -4.49 -3.77 -14.23
CA PRO A 102 -4.69 -4.10 -15.63
C PRO A 102 -6.00 -4.83 -15.94
N LEU A 103 -6.44 -5.74 -15.06
CA LEU A 103 -7.73 -6.41 -15.21
C LEU A 103 -8.89 -5.42 -15.21
N HIS A 104 -8.90 -4.51 -14.26
CA HIS A 104 -9.94 -3.47 -14.18
C HIS A 104 -9.91 -2.53 -15.40
N ASP A 105 -8.73 -2.08 -15.80
CA ASP A 105 -8.58 -1.16 -16.94
C ASP A 105 -8.98 -1.81 -18.27
N SER A 106 -8.89 -3.13 -18.37
CA SER A 106 -9.40 -3.89 -19.52
C SER A 106 -10.91 -4.12 -19.49
N GLY A 107 -11.61 -3.66 -18.45
CA GLY A 107 -13.05 -3.81 -18.29
C GLY A 107 -13.50 -5.18 -17.76
N VAL A 108 -12.57 -6.07 -17.41
CA VAL A 108 -12.87 -7.39 -16.84
C VAL A 108 -13.54 -7.23 -15.47
N LYS A 109 -14.64 -7.94 -15.26
CA LYS A 109 -15.41 -7.92 -14.01
C LYS A 109 -14.90 -9.00 -13.06
N MET A 110 -14.54 -8.62 -11.85
CA MET A 110 -14.01 -9.54 -10.85
C MET A 110 -15.13 -10.12 -9.96
N ILE A 111 -15.12 -11.43 -9.82
CA ILE A 111 -15.86 -12.19 -8.81
C ILE A 111 -14.85 -12.62 -7.75
N PHE A 112 -15.05 -12.21 -6.50
CA PHE A 112 -14.16 -12.58 -5.40
C PHE A 112 -14.84 -13.57 -4.47
N ASN A 113 -14.20 -14.73 -4.25
CA ASN A 113 -14.68 -15.74 -3.33
C ASN A 113 -14.24 -15.40 -1.92
N CYS A 114 -15.15 -14.97 -1.06
CA CYS A 114 -14.88 -14.65 0.34
C CYS A 114 -15.13 -15.85 1.23
N ALA A 115 -14.09 -16.32 1.90
CA ALA A 115 -14.18 -17.37 2.91
C ALA A 115 -14.50 -16.82 4.30
N ASN A 116 -14.23 -15.52 4.55
CA ASN A 116 -14.48 -14.85 5.82
C ASN A 116 -14.74 -13.34 5.62
N LEU A 117 -15.16 -12.64 6.68
CA LEU A 117 -15.52 -11.21 6.60
C LEU A 117 -14.33 -10.27 6.36
N ILE A 118 -13.11 -10.71 6.65
CA ILE A 118 -11.89 -9.91 6.37
C ILE A 118 -11.67 -9.84 4.85
N ASP A 119 -11.92 -10.93 4.15
CA ASP A 119 -11.80 -11.00 2.70
C ASP A 119 -12.78 -10.06 1.98
N VAL A 120 -13.91 -9.73 2.61
CA VAL A 120 -14.90 -8.77 2.06
C VAL A 120 -14.26 -7.39 1.87
N GLN A 121 -13.51 -6.90 2.86
CA GLN A 121 -12.83 -5.62 2.73
C GLN A 121 -11.80 -5.66 1.60
N ALA A 122 -10.98 -6.71 1.54
CA ALA A 122 -10.01 -6.88 0.47
C ALA A 122 -10.68 -6.94 -0.92
N ALA A 123 -11.80 -7.65 -1.04
CA ALA A 123 -12.57 -7.74 -2.28
C ALA A 123 -13.07 -6.36 -2.74
N VAL A 124 -13.61 -5.57 -1.83
CA VAL A 124 -14.11 -4.21 -2.11
C VAL A 124 -12.97 -3.29 -2.55
N GLU A 125 -11.86 -3.30 -1.85
CA GLU A 125 -10.67 -2.48 -2.15
C GLU A 125 -10.01 -2.85 -3.48
N LEU A 126 -10.18 -4.09 -3.91
CA LEU A 126 -9.77 -4.58 -5.23
C LEU A 126 -10.79 -4.24 -6.32
N GLY A 127 -11.91 -3.62 -5.98
CA GLY A 127 -12.96 -3.27 -6.92
C GLY A 127 -13.75 -4.46 -7.46
N ALA A 128 -13.90 -5.53 -6.68
CA ALA A 128 -14.73 -6.67 -7.08
C ALA A 128 -16.15 -6.23 -7.37
N LYS A 129 -16.70 -6.63 -8.53
CA LYS A 129 -18.10 -6.39 -8.88
C LYS A 129 -19.02 -7.30 -8.13
N TYR A 130 -18.58 -8.53 -7.88
CA TYR A 130 -19.36 -9.56 -7.22
C TYR A 130 -18.52 -10.24 -6.14
N ILE A 131 -19.20 -10.65 -5.08
CA ILE A 131 -18.66 -11.50 -4.01
C ILE A 131 -19.46 -12.78 -3.97
N ARG A 132 -18.77 -13.91 -4.00
CA ARG A 132 -19.37 -15.23 -3.77
C ARG A 132 -19.09 -15.66 -2.34
N THR A 133 -20.13 -16.05 -1.60
CA THR A 133 -20.02 -16.39 -0.18
C THR A 133 -21.08 -17.40 0.26
N CYS A 134 -20.77 -18.18 1.29
CA CYS A 134 -21.75 -19.02 2.00
C CYS A 134 -22.50 -18.24 3.11
N GLU A 135 -22.08 -17.01 3.44
CA GLU A 135 -22.65 -16.18 4.51
C GLU A 135 -23.17 -14.84 3.96
N PRO A 136 -24.19 -14.84 3.09
CA PRO A 136 -24.60 -13.62 2.37
C PRO A 136 -25.04 -12.49 3.30
N GLU A 137 -25.78 -12.79 4.36
CA GLU A 137 -26.27 -11.76 5.31
C GLU A 137 -25.12 -11.09 6.07
N ALA A 138 -24.15 -11.87 6.52
CA ALA A 138 -22.97 -11.36 7.20
C ALA A 138 -22.11 -10.47 6.26
N VAL A 139 -21.96 -10.88 4.99
CA VAL A 139 -21.26 -10.10 3.97
C VAL A 139 -22.00 -8.82 3.64
N VAL A 140 -23.33 -8.84 3.49
CA VAL A 140 -24.15 -7.62 3.30
C VAL A 140 -23.96 -6.64 4.44
N LYS A 141 -24.05 -7.13 5.68
CA LYS A 141 -23.79 -6.30 6.87
C LYS A 141 -22.40 -5.69 6.83
N ARG A 142 -21.37 -6.49 6.52
CA ARG A 142 -19.98 -6.01 6.41
C ARG A 142 -19.81 -4.96 5.30
N LEU A 143 -20.45 -5.13 4.14
CA LEU A 143 -20.45 -4.13 3.08
C LEU A 143 -21.12 -2.82 3.52
N GLN A 144 -22.19 -2.89 4.32
CA GLN A 144 -22.84 -1.71 4.90
C GLN A 144 -21.94 -1.00 5.92
N GLU A 145 -21.22 -1.74 6.74
CA GLU A 145 -20.25 -1.18 7.69
C GLU A 145 -19.09 -0.48 6.96
N LEU A 146 -18.57 -1.10 5.89
CA LEU A 146 -17.51 -0.50 5.06
C LEU A 146 -18.02 0.78 4.37
N ASP A 147 -19.26 0.81 3.87
CA ASP A 147 -19.85 2.00 3.29
C ASP A 147 -20.07 3.12 4.33
N ALA A 148 -20.40 2.75 5.56
CA ALA A 148 -20.64 3.69 6.64
C ALA A 148 -19.39 4.49 7.04
N GLN A 149 -18.16 3.97 6.83
CA GLN A 149 -16.93 4.68 7.15
C GLN A 149 -16.74 5.99 6.37
N TYR A 150 -17.47 6.16 5.25
CA TYR A 150 -17.50 7.40 4.47
C TYR A 150 -18.51 8.42 5.02
N LYS A 151 -19.39 8.01 5.92
CA LYS A 151 -20.53 8.80 6.40
C LYS A 151 -20.51 9.05 7.90
N ARG A 152 -19.76 8.28 8.67
CA ARG A 152 -19.61 8.42 10.11
C ARG A 152 -18.16 8.34 10.56
N PRO A 153 -17.83 8.88 11.75
CA PRO A 153 -16.54 8.59 12.40
C PRO A 153 -16.37 7.08 12.62
N VAL A 154 -15.12 6.62 12.53
CA VAL A 154 -14.73 5.22 12.69
C VAL A 154 -13.53 5.09 13.63
N HIS A 155 -13.47 3.99 14.37
CA HIS A 155 -12.28 3.65 15.15
C HIS A 155 -11.15 3.18 14.21
N ARG A 156 -9.90 3.44 14.57
CA ARG A 156 -8.72 3.11 13.75
C ARG A 156 -8.58 1.63 13.38
N SER A 157 -9.20 0.73 14.12
CA SER A 157 -9.22 -0.71 13.80
C SER A 157 -10.22 -1.09 12.72
N GLU A 158 -11.17 -0.20 12.38
CA GLU A 158 -12.26 -0.49 11.45
C GLU A 158 -11.87 -0.28 9.98
N PHE A 159 -10.86 0.54 9.69
CA PHE A 159 -10.45 0.83 8.32
C PHE A 159 -9.05 0.31 8.02
N ARG A 160 -8.84 0.01 6.75
CA ARG A 160 -7.54 -0.33 6.21
C ARG A 160 -6.78 0.94 5.86
N ILE A 161 -5.50 0.95 6.15
CA ILE A 161 -4.59 1.98 5.65
C ILE A 161 -3.21 1.38 5.41
N ARG A 162 -2.56 1.81 4.33
CA ARG A 162 -1.17 1.58 3.99
C ARG A 162 -0.45 2.92 3.94
N ASP A 163 0.83 2.92 4.29
CA ASP A 163 1.71 4.09 4.23
C ASP A 163 1.10 5.33 4.95
N PRO A 164 0.73 5.20 6.26
CA PRO A 164 0.03 6.23 6.97
C PRO A 164 0.92 7.44 7.26
N TYR A 165 0.42 8.63 6.98
CA TYR A 165 1.07 9.89 7.34
C TYR A 165 0.15 10.74 8.22
N VAL A 166 0.65 11.19 9.38
CA VAL A 166 -0.09 12.02 10.33
C VAL A 166 0.51 13.41 10.43
N PHE A 167 -0.19 14.41 9.92
CA PHE A 167 0.11 15.79 10.22
C PHE A 167 -0.58 16.20 11.53
N ALA A 168 0.20 16.53 12.56
CA ALA A 168 -0.32 17.01 13.85
C ALA A 168 -0.29 18.55 13.86
N ASP A 169 -1.45 19.18 13.73
CA ASP A 169 -1.55 20.64 13.75
C ASP A 169 -1.61 21.15 15.19
N PRO A 170 -0.59 21.86 15.68
CA PRO A 170 -0.54 22.35 17.05
C PRO A 170 -1.52 23.51 17.30
N GLU A 171 -1.93 24.25 16.25
CA GLU A 171 -2.82 25.40 16.36
C GLU A 171 -4.25 24.95 16.63
N THR A 172 -4.74 23.98 15.90
CA THR A 172 -6.13 23.48 16.02
C THR A 172 -6.25 22.25 16.93
N LYS A 173 -5.12 21.68 17.37
CA LYS A 173 -5.06 20.40 18.10
C LYS A 173 -5.79 19.31 17.35
N THR A 174 -5.53 19.21 16.05
CA THR A 174 -6.13 18.25 15.15
C THR A 174 -5.05 17.40 14.47
N TYR A 175 -5.25 16.09 14.45
CA TYR A 175 -4.46 15.17 13.66
C TYR A 175 -5.13 14.98 12.32
N TYR A 176 -4.36 15.07 11.23
CA TYR A 176 -4.80 14.84 9.87
C TYR A 176 -4.07 13.60 9.37
N LEU A 177 -4.83 12.54 9.06
CA LEU A 177 -4.31 11.28 8.51
C LEU A 177 -4.57 11.27 7.01
N TYR A 178 -3.50 11.28 6.23
CA TYR A 178 -3.60 11.19 4.77
C TYR A 178 -3.46 9.76 4.32
N GLU A 179 -4.29 9.40 3.35
CA GLU A 179 -4.31 8.05 2.77
C GLU A 179 -4.56 8.11 1.26
N THR A 180 -4.01 7.14 0.55
CA THR A 180 -4.32 6.95 -0.87
C THR A 180 -5.81 6.69 -1.05
N LYS A 181 -6.45 7.40 -1.98
CA LYS A 181 -7.83 7.13 -2.36
C LYS A 181 -7.91 5.79 -3.05
N SER A 182 -8.53 4.83 -2.39
CA SER A 182 -8.83 3.52 -2.97
C SER A 182 -10.03 3.61 -3.92
N PRO A 183 -10.07 2.84 -5.03
CA PRO A 183 -11.25 2.71 -5.85
C PRO A 183 -12.36 2.05 -5.01
N TYR A 184 -13.43 2.81 -4.71
CA TYR A 184 -14.53 2.35 -3.88
C TYR A 184 -15.83 2.29 -4.67
N PHE A 185 -16.55 1.19 -4.51
CA PHE A 185 -17.92 0.84 -4.93
C PHE A 185 -18.36 1.21 -6.35
N ASP A 186 -18.08 2.39 -6.91
CA ASP A 186 -18.57 2.80 -8.21
C ASP A 186 -17.76 3.84 -8.96
N VAL A 187 -16.66 4.29 -8.39
CA VAL A 187 -15.74 5.18 -9.08
C VAL A 187 -14.51 4.35 -9.46
N PRO A 188 -14.59 3.56 -10.55
CA PRO A 188 -13.43 2.85 -11.02
C PRO A 188 -12.34 3.88 -11.28
N PHE A 189 -11.18 3.68 -10.62
CA PHE A 189 -9.96 4.41 -10.95
C PHE A 189 -9.88 5.90 -10.61
N ALA A 190 -10.77 6.43 -9.76
CA ALA A 190 -10.50 7.73 -9.16
C ALA A 190 -9.21 7.62 -8.33
N ARG A 191 -8.14 8.20 -8.85
CA ARG A 191 -6.82 8.28 -8.21
C ARG A 191 -6.73 9.57 -7.44
N GLY A 192 -6.18 9.54 -6.24
CA GLY A 192 -6.07 10.74 -5.44
C GLY A 192 -5.63 10.47 -4.02
N VAL A 193 -5.85 11.46 -3.17
CA VAL A 193 -5.57 11.42 -1.74
C VAL A 193 -6.79 11.86 -0.96
N ASN A 194 -7.10 11.11 0.09
CA ASN A 194 -8.10 11.44 1.08
C ASN A 194 -7.44 11.84 2.40
N VAL A 195 -8.21 12.51 3.27
CA VAL A 195 -7.83 12.84 4.63
C VAL A 195 -8.92 12.45 5.61
N ARG A 196 -8.52 11.99 6.79
CA ARG A 196 -9.35 11.90 7.99
C ARG A 196 -8.80 12.82 9.05
N THR A 197 -9.65 13.26 9.96
CA THR A 197 -9.24 14.07 11.13
C THR A 197 -9.56 13.35 12.42
N SER A 198 -8.73 13.58 13.45
CA SER A 198 -8.92 13.04 14.79
C SER A 198 -8.46 14.03 15.86
N LYS A 199 -8.98 13.86 17.08
CA LYS A 199 -8.52 14.58 18.28
C LYS A 199 -7.77 13.67 19.26
N ASP A 200 -7.89 12.36 19.09
CA ASP A 200 -7.45 11.34 20.05
C ASP A 200 -6.58 10.22 19.45
N LEU A 201 -6.39 10.20 18.10
CA LEU A 201 -5.72 9.14 17.33
C LEU A 201 -6.47 7.79 17.32
N GLU A 202 -7.62 7.70 17.97
CA GLU A 202 -8.43 6.48 18.03
C GLU A 202 -9.66 6.58 17.14
N THR A 203 -10.39 7.72 17.23
CA THR A 203 -11.60 7.96 16.42
C THR A 203 -11.29 8.97 15.32
N TRP A 204 -11.61 8.59 14.09
CA TRP A 204 -11.30 9.33 12.88
C TRP A 204 -12.57 9.73 12.13
N SER A 205 -12.57 10.94 11.60
CA SER A 205 -13.69 11.46 10.80
C SER A 205 -13.98 10.62 9.57
N PRO A 206 -15.14 10.80 8.91
CA PRO A 206 -15.34 10.33 7.56
C PRO A 206 -14.24 10.82 6.62
N LEU A 207 -14.02 10.07 5.53
CA LEU A 207 -13.08 10.44 4.47
C LEU A 207 -13.49 11.73 3.77
N LYS A 208 -12.50 12.59 3.53
CA LYS A 208 -12.64 13.76 2.65
C LYS A 208 -11.57 13.69 1.56
N GLU A 209 -11.96 13.78 0.31
CA GLU A 209 -11.00 13.93 -0.78
C GLU A 209 -10.32 15.30 -0.72
N VAL A 210 -8.99 15.31 -0.85
CA VAL A 210 -8.18 16.54 -0.81
C VAL A 210 -7.34 16.73 -2.07
N MET A 211 -7.12 15.67 -2.85
CA MET A 211 -6.45 15.72 -4.15
C MET A 211 -7.01 14.64 -5.08
N SER A 212 -7.27 15.01 -6.32
CA SER A 212 -7.62 14.09 -7.41
C SER A 212 -6.63 14.21 -8.55
N VAL A 213 -6.24 13.07 -9.10
CA VAL A 213 -5.48 13.02 -10.34
C VAL A 213 -6.46 13.19 -11.50
N PRO A 214 -6.22 14.13 -12.42
CA PRO A 214 -7.06 14.30 -13.60
C PRO A 214 -7.18 13.01 -14.43
N THR A 215 -8.37 12.71 -14.94
CA THR A 215 -8.66 11.46 -15.65
C THR A 215 -7.92 11.29 -16.98
N ASN A 216 -7.48 12.40 -17.59
CA ASN A 216 -6.64 12.41 -18.79
C ASN A 216 -5.18 12.02 -18.52
N ILE A 217 -4.76 12.00 -17.24
CA ILE A 217 -3.45 11.49 -16.83
C ILE A 217 -3.59 9.99 -16.62
N ARG A 218 -2.88 9.18 -17.42
CA ARG A 218 -2.89 7.71 -17.33
C ARG A 218 -2.14 7.21 -16.07
N CYS A 219 -2.51 7.76 -14.91
CA CYS A 219 -1.97 7.35 -13.63
C CYS A 219 -2.52 5.97 -13.25
N ARG A 220 -1.62 5.06 -12.89
CA ARG A 220 -1.95 3.72 -12.44
C ARG A 220 -2.29 3.70 -10.95
N THR A 221 -1.42 4.29 -10.12
CA THR A 221 -1.57 4.34 -8.66
C THR A 221 -1.02 5.64 -8.10
N VAL A 222 -1.58 6.06 -6.97
CA VAL A 222 -1.06 7.11 -6.09
C VAL A 222 -0.61 6.41 -4.81
N TRP A 223 0.58 6.74 -4.29
CA TRP A 223 1.14 6.12 -3.09
C TRP A 223 1.70 7.15 -2.13
N ALA A 224 1.77 6.76 -0.86
CA ALA A 224 2.50 7.42 0.21
C ALA A 224 2.32 8.95 0.24
N PRO A 225 1.12 9.47 0.51
CA PRO A 225 0.90 10.90 0.64
C PRO A 225 1.46 11.43 1.96
N GLU A 226 2.30 12.46 1.91
CA GLU A 226 2.84 13.18 3.05
C GLU A 226 2.51 14.67 2.95
N VAL A 227 2.11 15.31 4.05
CA VAL A 227 1.74 16.74 4.03
C VAL A 227 2.55 17.54 5.03
N PHE A 228 3.18 18.60 4.55
CA PHE A 228 4.04 19.49 5.31
C PHE A 228 3.50 20.93 5.28
N LYS A 229 3.61 21.64 6.41
CA LYS A 229 3.40 23.11 6.45
C LYS A 229 4.74 23.79 6.19
N HIS A 230 4.82 24.59 5.13
CA HIS A 230 6.03 25.33 4.75
C HIS A 230 5.66 26.72 4.26
N ASN A 231 6.31 27.77 4.81
CA ASN A 231 6.07 29.18 4.45
C ASN A 231 4.58 29.57 4.40
N GLY A 232 3.80 29.12 5.42
CA GLY A 232 2.38 29.46 5.54
C GLY A 232 1.41 28.65 4.69
N SER A 233 1.89 27.80 3.77
CA SER A 233 1.09 26.91 2.93
C SER A 233 1.31 25.45 3.28
N TYR A 234 0.42 24.58 2.79
CA TYR A 234 0.51 23.13 2.95
C TYR A 234 0.96 22.49 1.63
N TYR A 235 1.89 21.55 1.72
CA TYR A 235 2.44 20.87 0.56
C TYR A 235 2.26 19.37 0.71
N LEU A 236 1.59 18.76 -0.25
CA LEU A 236 1.39 17.32 -0.34
C LEU A 236 2.42 16.73 -1.30
N PHE A 237 3.25 15.85 -0.78
CA PHE A 237 4.17 15.00 -1.54
C PHE A 237 3.50 13.66 -1.75
N THR A 238 3.48 13.14 -2.95
CA THR A 238 2.91 11.81 -3.21
C THR A 238 3.48 11.21 -4.49
N THR A 239 3.58 9.89 -4.51
CA THR A 239 4.10 9.15 -5.66
C THR A 239 2.99 8.85 -6.66
N LEU A 240 3.15 9.26 -7.91
CA LEU A 240 2.34 8.78 -9.02
C LEU A 240 3.11 7.72 -9.82
N SER A 241 2.49 6.56 -10.00
CA SER A 241 3.01 5.47 -10.84
C SER A 241 2.14 5.33 -12.08
N PHE A 242 2.77 5.07 -13.22
CA PHE A 242 2.11 5.00 -14.53
C PHE A 242 2.12 3.58 -15.08
N TYR A 243 1.30 3.31 -16.08
CA TYR A 243 1.40 2.06 -16.83
C TYR A 243 2.68 2.06 -17.67
N PRO A 244 3.35 0.90 -17.82
CA PRO A 244 4.45 0.77 -18.76
C PRO A 244 4.02 1.23 -20.15
N SER A 245 4.79 2.10 -20.77
CA SER A 245 4.58 2.55 -22.13
C SER A 245 5.82 2.23 -22.97
N PRO A 246 5.65 1.86 -24.26
CA PRO A 246 6.79 1.73 -25.19
C PRO A 246 7.59 3.02 -25.32
N ASP A 247 6.96 4.17 -25.11
CA ASP A 247 7.58 5.49 -25.19
C ASP A 247 8.33 5.88 -23.90
N ASP A 248 8.16 5.12 -22.80
CA ASP A 248 8.89 5.32 -21.56
C ASP A 248 10.31 4.79 -21.70
N ASN A 249 11.27 5.68 -21.90
CA ASN A 249 12.69 5.33 -21.85
C ASN A 249 13.17 5.27 -20.40
N ILE A 250 12.89 4.14 -19.70
CA ILE A 250 13.31 3.90 -18.33
C ILE A 250 14.58 3.06 -18.36
N PRO A 251 15.77 3.64 -18.19
CA PRO A 251 17.04 2.92 -18.25
C PRO A 251 17.23 2.03 -17.03
N ILE A 252 18.04 0.97 -17.15
CA ILE A 252 18.61 0.30 -15.99
C ILE A 252 19.81 1.12 -15.52
N LEU A 253 19.83 1.48 -14.24
CA LEU A 253 20.84 2.33 -13.60
C LEU A 253 21.65 1.57 -12.55
N SER A 254 21.72 0.24 -12.70
CA SER A 254 22.53 -0.61 -11.84
C SER A 254 24.02 -0.53 -12.19
N ASP A 255 24.87 -0.51 -11.19
CA ASP A 255 26.33 -0.63 -11.35
C ASP A 255 26.76 -2.05 -11.77
N ASP A 256 25.86 -3.04 -11.65
CA ASP A 256 26.05 -4.39 -12.16
C ASP A 256 25.56 -4.48 -13.62
N PRO A 257 26.45 -4.59 -14.61
CA PRO A 257 26.07 -4.63 -16.04
C PRO A 257 25.25 -5.87 -16.41
N ASN A 258 25.27 -6.90 -15.57
CA ASN A 258 24.49 -8.13 -15.77
C ASN A 258 23.12 -8.07 -15.07
N TRP A 259 22.85 -7.02 -14.32
CA TRP A 259 21.58 -6.88 -13.64
C TRP A 259 20.44 -6.65 -14.62
N LYS A 260 19.41 -7.47 -14.50
CA LYS A 260 18.12 -7.27 -15.17
C LYS A 260 17.01 -7.57 -14.17
N PRO A 261 15.94 -6.77 -14.14
CA PRO A 261 14.74 -7.13 -13.37
C PRO A 261 14.18 -8.46 -13.93
N LYS A 262 13.40 -9.17 -13.11
CA LYS A 262 12.71 -10.38 -13.57
C LYS A 262 11.75 -10.04 -14.71
N ASP A 263 11.56 -10.96 -15.65
CA ASP A 263 10.74 -10.75 -16.87
C ASP A 263 9.32 -10.26 -16.60
N ASN A 264 8.76 -10.59 -15.44
CA ASN A 264 7.43 -10.15 -15.02
C ASN A 264 7.40 -8.78 -14.32
N VAL A 265 8.55 -8.13 -14.15
CA VAL A 265 8.65 -6.79 -13.55
C VAL A 265 9.11 -5.82 -14.62
N LYS A 266 8.15 -5.15 -15.24
CA LYS A 266 8.46 -4.16 -16.28
C LYS A 266 8.72 -2.81 -15.62
N PRO A 267 9.84 -2.15 -15.93
CA PRO A 267 10.03 -0.75 -15.56
C PRO A 267 8.87 0.11 -16.05
N ALA A 268 8.43 1.02 -15.21
CA ALA A 268 7.37 1.95 -15.54
C ALA A 268 7.66 3.30 -14.88
N ARG A 269 7.32 4.38 -15.54
CA ARG A 269 7.50 5.73 -15.03
C ARG A 269 6.83 5.87 -13.66
N ARG A 270 7.59 6.42 -12.72
CA ARG A 270 7.15 6.68 -11.35
C ARG A 270 7.89 7.89 -10.81
N GLY A 271 7.21 8.74 -10.07
CA GLY A 271 7.87 9.91 -9.52
C GLY A 271 7.06 10.58 -8.42
N THR A 272 7.75 11.30 -7.55
CA THR A 272 7.12 12.12 -6.52
C THR A 272 6.66 13.43 -7.13
N TRP A 273 5.38 13.71 -6.97
CA TRP A 273 4.72 14.95 -7.30
C TRP A 273 4.51 15.79 -6.05
N VAL A 274 4.56 17.10 -6.20
CA VAL A 274 4.27 18.04 -5.12
C VAL A 274 3.05 18.86 -5.49
N TYR A 275 2.14 18.99 -4.54
CA TYR A 275 0.91 19.76 -4.64
C TYR A 275 0.88 20.78 -3.52
N LYS A 276 0.17 21.89 -3.70
CA LYS A 276 0.04 22.98 -2.73
C LYS A 276 -1.41 23.26 -2.41
N ALA A 277 -1.68 23.67 -1.15
CA ALA A 277 -2.98 24.14 -0.68
C ALA A 277 -2.80 25.20 0.41
N ASP A 278 -3.85 26.00 0.65
CA ASP A 278 -3.91 26.96 1.77
C ASP A 278 -4.46 26.32 3.05
N SER A 279 -4.91 25.07 2.98
CA SER A 279 -5.50 24.32 4.08
C SER A 279 -5.01 22.87 4.09
N PRO A 280 -4.84 22.23 5.26
CA PRO A 280 -4.54 20.81 5.35
C PRO A 280 -5.69 19.94 4.82
N LEU A 281 -6.87 20.52 4.64
CA LEU A 281 -8.05 19.88 4.04
C LEU A 281 -8.14 20.10 2.52
N GLY A 282 -7.08 20.59 1.88
CA GLY A 282 -7.06 20.87 0.43
C GLY A 282 -8.05 21.97 0.01
N PRO A 283 -8.40 22.04 -1.29
CA PRO A 283 -7.90 21.18 -2.37
C PRO A 283 -6.41 21.41 -2.68
N PHE A 284 -5.67 20.33 -2.86
CA PHE A 284 -4.28 20.40 -3.27
C PHE A 284 -4.17 20.45 -4.81
N VAL A 285 -3.43 21.43 -5.31
CA VAL A 285 -3.16 21.62 -6.73
C VAL A 285 -1.67 21.41 -7.03
N PRO A 286 -1.29 20.86 -8.21
CA PRO A 286 0.10 20.59 -8.51
C PRO A 286 0.91 21.88 -8.61
N VAL A 287 2.16 21.86 -8.13
CA VAL A 287 3.10 22.99 -8.22
C VAL A 287 3.89 22.98 -9.55
N SER A 288 3.82 21.88 -10.29
CA SER A 288 4.57 21.66 -11.55
C SER A 288 3.78 20.77 -12.51
N ASP A 289 4.20 20.73 -13.78
CA ASP A 289 3.56 19.92 -14.83
C ASP A 289 3.92 18.44 -14.77
N GLY A 290 4.68 17.99 -13.77
CA GLY A 290 5.15 16.61 -13.67
C GLY A 290 5.75 16.29 -12.32
N SER A 291 6.34 15.09 -12.21
CA SER A 291 7.14 14.73 -11.04
C SER A 291 8.33 15.66 -10.89
N LEU A 292 8.69 15.99 -9.64
CA LEU A 292 9.93 16.72 -9.36
C LEU A 292 11.16 15.81 -9.46
N THR A 293 11.01 14.54 -9.14
CA THR A 293 12.05 13.53 -9.38
C THR A 293 12.27 13.31 -10.88
N PRO A 294 13.47 12.90 -11.33
CA PRO A 294 13.78 12.72 -12.74
C PRO A 294 12.74 11.84 -13.48
N ARG A 295 12.28 12.29 -14.64
CA ARG A 295 11.16 11.66 -15.38
C ARG A 295 11.43 10.23 -15.85
N ASN A 296 12.68 9.89 -16.05
CA ASN A 296 13.13 8.54 -16.46
C ASN A 296 13.57 7.67 -15.27
N TRP A 297 13.30 8.11 -14.04
CA TRP A 297 13.55 7.33 -12.84
C TRP A 297 12.27 6.65 -12.35
N MET A 298 12.46 5.56 -11.63
CA MET A 298 11.42 4.93 -10.83
C MET A 298 11.59 5.39 -9.39
N ALA A 299 11.32 6.68 -9.15
CA ALA A 299 11.49 7.32 -7.86
C ALA A 299 10.15 7.37 -7.09
N LEU A 300 10.18 7.22 -5.77
CA LEU A 300 8.99 7.17 -4.94
C LEU A 300 9.25 7.74 -3.54
N ASP A 301 8.19 7.92 -2.77
CA ASP A 301 8.18 8.24 -1.34
C ASP A 301 9.05 9.45 -0.98
N GLY A 302 8.85 10.54 -1.75
CA GLY A 302 9.56 11.78 -1.47
C GLY A 302 9.04 12.46 -0.21
N THR A 303 9.96 12.79 0.69
CA THR A 303 9.71 13.49 1.95
C THR A 303 10.46 14.83 2.00
N LEU A 304 9.91 15.82 2.70
CA LEU A 304 10.54 17.14 2.86
C LEU A 304 11.48 17.16 4.08
N LEU A 305 12.70 17.61 3.87
CA LEU A 305 13.64 17.93 4.93
C LEU A 305 14.03 19.41 4.83
N ILE A 306 13.86 20.16 5.91
CA ILE A 306 14.44 21.51 6.02
C ILE A 306 15.73 21.41 6.82
N ASP A 307 16.84 21.80 6.22
CA ASP A 307 18.14 21.85 6.85
C ASP A 307 18.81 23.20 6.61
N ASP A 308 19.09 23.92 7.67
CA ASP A 308 19.68 25.27 7.64
C ASP A 308 18.88 26.26 6.75
N GLY A 309 17.54 26.19 6.86
CA GLY A 309 16.65 27.03 6.07
C GLY A 309 16.48 26.60 4.60
N LYS A 310 17.21 25.60 4.13
CA LYS A 310 17.09 25.07 2.78
C LYS A 310 16.17 23.85 2.73
N PRO A 311 15.25 23.81 1.78
CA PRO A 311 14.41 22.63 1.57
C PRO A 311 15.14 21.59 0.70
N TYR A 312 15.00 20.33 1.10
CA TYR A 312 15.47 19.16 0.37
C TYR A 312 14.31 18.18 0.20
N MET A 313 14.27 17.49 -0.92
CA MET A 313 13.51 16.25 -1.06
C MET A 313 14.45 15.08 -0.86
N VAL A 314 14.16 14.23 0.14
CA VAL A 314 14.73 12.90 0.28
C VAL A 314 13.72 11.94 -0.31
N PHE A 315 14.15 10.97 -1.14
CA PHE A 315 13.23 10.06 -1.83
C PHE A 315 13.88 8.71 -2.11
N CYS A 316 13.04 7.70 -2.28
CA CYS A 316 13.48 6.35 -2.62
C CYS A 316 13.61 6.18 -4.13
N HIS A 317 14.54 5.33 -4.56
CA HIS A 317 14.75 4.93 -5.95
C HIS A 317 14.66 3.41 -6.07
N GLU A 318 13.73 2.96 -6.90
CA GLU A 318 13.34 1.55 -7.00
C GLU A 318 14.47 0.62 -7.40
N TRP A 319 14.57 -0.49 -6.67
CA TRP A 319 15.50 -1.58 -6.94
C TRP A 319 15.33 -2.19 -8.34
N VAL A 320 14.16 -2.07 -8.93
CA VAL A 320 13.88 -2.53 -10.31
C VAL A 320 14.81 -1.83 -11.31
N GLN A 321 15.17 -0.58 -11.03
CA GLN A 321 16.05 0.22 -11.89
C GLN A 321 17.51 0.16 -11.44
N THR A 322 17.74 0.06 -10.13
CA THR A 322 19.09 0.23 -9.53
C THR A 322 19.70 -1.06 -8.97
N LYS A 323 19.00 -2.19 -8.99
CA LYS A 323 19.33 -3.48 -8.36
C LYS A 323 19.16 -3.48 -6.83
N TRP A 324 19.74 -2.53 -6.13
CA TRP A 324 19.53 -2.23 -4.73
C TRP A 324 18.79 -0.91 -4.66
N GLY A 325 17.63 -0.87 -3.98
CA GLY A 325 16.94 0.39 -3.77
C GLY A 325 17.87 1.42 -3.15
N ARG A 326 17.73 2.66 -3.55
CA ARG A 326 18.54 3.79 -3.06
C ARG A 326 17.67 4.75 -2.29
N VAL A 327 18.27 5.50 -1.39
CA VAL A 327 17.73 6.74 -0.88
C VAL A 327 18.56 7.87 -1.44
N ASP A 328 17.90 8.77 -2.15
CA ASP A 328 18.52 9.91 -2.83
C ASP A 328 18.06 11.22 -2.19
N ILE A 329 18.81 12.30 -2.40
CA ILE A 329 18.49 13.66 -1.95
C ILE A 329 18.75 14.67 -3.05
N ALA A 330 17.87 15.69 -3.14
CA ALA A 330 18.12 16.88 -3.95
C ALA A 330 17.67 18.15 -3.22
N GLU A 331 18.43 19.24 -3.34
CA GLU A 331 18.01 20.56 -2.86
C GLU A 331 16.84 21.08 -3.73
N MET A 332 15.83 21.63 -3.09
CA MET A 332 14.65 22.19 -3.76
C MET A 332 14.71 23.72 -3.79
N ALA A 333 14.01 24.31 -4.74
CA ALA A 333 13.70 25.74 -4.69
C ALA A 333 12.88 26.06 -3.42
N PRO A 334 12.99 27.30 -2.87
CA PRO A 334 12.28 27.68 -1.63
C PRO A 334 10.76 27.56 -1.70
N ASP A 335 10.17 27.59 -2.88
CA ASP A 335 8.75 27.40 -3.16
C ASP A 335 8.35 25.94 -3.40
N LEU A 336 9.29 25.02 -3.28
CA LEU A 336 9.16 23.58 -3.49
C LEU A 336 8.71 23.17 -4.90
N SER A 337 8.89 24.03 -5.91
CA SER A 337 8.39 23.80 -7.27
C SER A 337 9.32 22.99 -8.16
N ARG A 338 10.60 22.86 -7.82
CA ARG A 338 11.62 22.15 -8.61
C ARG A 338 12.85 21.84 -7.78
N PHE A 339 13.70 20.94 -8.28
CA PHE A 339 15.05 20.78 -7.79
C PHE A 339 15.95 21.91 -8.28
N VAL A 340 16.91 22.32 -7.45
CA VAL A 340 17.98 23.27 -7.77
C VAL A 340 19.36 22.62 -7.75
N SER A 341 19.43 21.34 -7.38
CA SER A 341 20.61 20.50 -7.50
C SER A 341 20.29 19.18 -8.19
N GLU A 342 21.32 18.50 -8.71
CA GLU A 342 21.18 17.12 -9.14
C GLU A 342 20.99 16.20 -7.92
N PRO A 343 20.19 15.11 -8.04
CA PRO A 343 20.07 14.12 -7.00
C PRO A 343 21.39 13.43 -6.68
N LYS A 344 21.62 13.18 -5.38
CA LYS A 344 22.78 12.45 -4.85
C LYS A 344 22.31 11.24 -4.06
N VAL A 345 22.99 10.12 -4.22
CA VAL A 345 22.75 8.90 -3.43
C VAL A 345 23.23 9.13 -1.99
N LEU A 346 22.38 8.83 -1.02
CA LEU A 346 22.73 8.84 0.39
C LEU A 346 23.20 7.47 0.88
N PHE A 347 22.45 6.41 0.54
CA PHE A 347 22.77 5.02 0.85
C PHE A 347 21.89 4.06 0.01
N GLU A 348 22.18 2.76 0.11
CA GLU A 348 21.45 1.70 -0.56
C GLU A 348 20.79 0.73 0.43
N SER A 349 19.79 -0.02 -0.02
CA SER A 349 19.08 -0.99 0.83
C SER A 349 20.00 -2.03 1.47
N ARG A 350 21.11 -2.40 0.80
CA ARG A 350 22.12 -3.35 1.32
C ARG A 350 22.87 -2.84 2.55
N ASP A 351 22.86 -1.53 2.82
CA ASP A 351 23.53 -0.93 3.97
C ASP A 351 22.82 -1.29 5.30
N ALA A 352 21.59 -1.81 5.25
CA ALA A 352 20.94 -2.44 6.40
C ALA A 352 21.61 -3.76 6.85
N GLY A 353 22.54 -4.30 6.06
CA GLY A 353 23.32 -5.50 6.41
C GLY A 353 22.86 -6.80 5.73
N PRO A 354 23.39 -7.96 6.17
CA PRO A 354 23.27 -9.22 5.42
C PRO A 354 21.84 -9.76 5.22
N GLY A 355 20.88 -9.33 6.05
CA GLY A 355 19.47 -9.71 5.92
C GLY A 355 18.66 -8.82 5.01
N ALA A 356 19.26 -7.76 4.45
CA ALA A 356 18.58 -6.75 3.67
C ALA A 356 18.02 -7.30 2.35
N GLY A 357 16.75 -6.98 2.09
CA GLY A 357 16.15 -7.08 0.78
C GLY A 357 16.58 -5.92 -0.13
N ARG A 358 15.92 -5.78 -1.27
CA ARG A 358 16.26 -4.76 -2.28
C ARG A 358 15.48 -3.45 -2.13
N VAL A 359 14.43 -3.45 -1.34
CA VAL A 359 13.48 -2.34 -1.22
C VAL A 359 14.04 -1.28 -0.28
N THR A 360 13.84 -0.01 -0.65
CA THR A 360 13.88 1.15 0.21
C THR A 360 12.53 1.85 0.09
N ASP A 361 11.77 1.93 1.18
CA ASP A 361 10.48 2.61 1.22
C ASP A 361 10.41 3.59 2.39
N GLY A 362 9.53 4.59 2.29
CA GLY A 362 9.09 5.43 3.39
C GLY A 362 10.22 6.10 4.17
N CYS A 363 11.16 6.74 3.46
CA CYS A 363 12.18 7.55 4.11
C CYS A 363 11.52 8.78 4.76
N PHE A 364 11.80 9.01 6.05
CA PHE A 364 11.31 10.16 6.80
C PHE A 364 12.39 10.72 7.71
N CYS A 365 12.63 12.03 7.65
CA CYS A 365 13.69 12.70 8.41
C CYS A 365 13.16 13.29 9.71
N TYR A 366 13.92 13.13 10.79
CA TYR A 366 13.60 13.65 12.11
C TYR A 366 14.84 14.28 12.77
N ARG A 367 14.75 15.57 13.09
CA ARG A 367 15.76 16.23 13.90
C ARG A 367 15.35 16.18 15.35
N SER A 368 16.16 15.52 16.18
CA SER A 368 15.94 15.45 17.61
C SER A 368 16.03 16.83 18.26
N PRO A 369 14.98 17.35 18.89
CA PRO A 369 15.08 18.59 19.65
C PRO A 369 15.91 18.43 20.92
N LYS A 370 16.12 17.20 21.37
CA LYS A 370 16.89 16.87 22.57
C LYS A 370 18.40 16.89 22.31
N THR A 371 18.84 16.31 21.20
CA THR A 371 20.27 16.11 20.92
C THR A 371 20.77 16.92 19.74
N GLY A 372 19.90 17.53 18.94
CA GLY A 372 20.21 18.19 17.68
C GLY A 372 20.55 17.23 16.54
N ARG A 373 20.66 15.91 16.79
CA ARG A 373 21.00 14.91 15.78
C ARG A 373 19.91 14.81 14.74
N LEU A 374 20.31 14.60 13.50
CA LEU A 374 19.42 14.36 12.37
C LEU A 374 19.36 12.87 12.10
N TYR A 375 18.18 12.30 12.26
CA TYR A 375 17.86 10.91 11.98
C TYR A 375 17.03 10.79 10.70
N MET A 376 17.12 9.63 10.06
CA MET A 376 16.19 9.17 9.04
C MET A 376 15.67 7.80 9.46
N ILE A 377 14.38 7.59 9.35
CA ILE A 377 13.79 6.25 9.37
C ILE A 377 13.42 5.86 7.94
N TRP A 378 13.45 4.56 7.66
CA TRP A 378 13.11 4.00 6.36
C TRP A 378 12.75 2.51 6.50
N SER A 379 12.16 1.90 5.49
CA SER A 379 11.57 0.56 5.60
C SER A 379 12.08 -0.40 4.53
N PRO A 380 13.06 -1.26 4.86
CA PRO A 380 13.45 -2.39 4.05
C PRO A 380 12.63 -3.64 4.36
N PHE A 381 12.65 -4.60 3.44
CA PHE A 381 12.47 -6.00 3.85
C PHE A 381 13.79 -6.50 4.44
N TYR A 382 13.74 -7.01 5.69
CA TYR A 382 14.89 -7.60 6.37
C TYR A 382 14.52 -9.00 6.85
N ASN A 383 15.29 -10.02 6.45
CA ASN A 383 14.95 -11.43 6.68
C ASN A 383 13.48 -11.77 6.29
N LYS A 384 13.02 -11.23 5.15
CA LYS A 384 11.67 -11.35 4.57
C LYS A 384 10.54 -10.64 5.35
N ASN A 385 10.81 -10.01 6.48
CA ASN A 385 9.84 -9.17 7.18
C ASN A 385 9.99 -7.71 6.74
N TYR A 386 8.87 -7.00 6.63
CA TYR A 386 8.87 -5.56 6.47
C TYR A 386 9.17 -4.92 7.82
N THR A 387 10.13 -4.00 7.87
CA THR A 387 10.74 -3.52 9.10
C THR A 387 10.92 -2.01 9.05
N VAL A 388 11.23 -1.38 10.18
CA VAL A 388 11.68 0.00 10.21
C VAL A 388 13.12 0.07 10.71
N PHE A 389 13.97 0.71 9.93
CA PHE A 389 15.34 1.05 10.28
C PHE A 389 15.46 2.53 10.62
N SER A 390 16.44 2.89 11.40
CA SER A 390 16.89 4.27 11.57
C SER A 390 18.37 4.36 11.26
N CYS A 391 18.79 5.50 10.72
CA CYS A 391 20.18 5.93 10.59
C CYS A 391 20.33 7.38 11.04
N GLU A 392 21.55 7.85 11.18
CA GLU A 392 21.84 9.22 11.57
C GLU A 392 22.83 9.89 10.62
N SER A 393 22.67 11.17 10.42
CA SER A 393 23.65 11.98 9.70
C SER A 393 24.87 12.26 10.61
N ALA A 394 26.04 11.76 10.22
CA ALA A 394 27.27 11.96 10.98
C ALA A 394 27.72 13.43 11.03
N SER A 395 27.42 14.20 9.99
CA SER A 395 27.67 15.65 9.96
C SER A 395 26.59 16.48 10.63
N GLY A 396 25.42 15.86 10.92
CA GLY A 396 24.21 16.56 11.31
C GLY A 396 23.52 17.32 10.16
N ARG A 397 24.03 17.21 8.92
CA ARG A 397 23.51 17.88 7.72
C ARG A 397 22.72 16.91 6.83
N ALA A 398 21.85 17.47 5.98
CA ALA A 398 20.98 16.72 5.08
C ALA A 398 21.73 15.75 4.18
N GLU A 399 22.87 16.14 3.65
CA GLU A 399 23.68 15.33 2.72
C GLU A 399 24.49 14.21 3.39
N GLY A 400 24.45 14.09 4.73
CA GLY A 400 25.14 13.03 5.45
C GLY A 400 26.64 13.24 5.68
N PRO A 401 27.46 12.18 5.73
CA PRO A 401 27.10 10.77 5.44
C PRO A 401 26.11 10.18 6.45
N TRP A 402 25.24 9.29 5.97
CA TRP A 402 24.25 8.61 6.79
C TRP A 402 24.81 7.26 7.27
N ILE A 403 24.91 7.11 8.58
CA ILE A 403 25.60 6.00 9.25
C ILE A 403 24.70 5.34 10.30
N ASN A 404 25.19 4.27 10.93
CA ASN A 404 24.53 3.58 12.04
C ASN A 404 23.14 3.04 11.67
N GLN A 405 23.06 2.32 10.52
CA GLN A 405 21.84 1.63 10.11
C GLN A 405 21.41 0.62 11.18
N ARG A 406 20.27 0.86 11.83
CA ARG A 406 19.80 0.07 12.95
C ARG A 406 18.31 -0.21 12.83
N MET A 407 17.92 -1.47 12.96
CA MET A 407 16.52 -1.85 13.02
C MET A 407 15.91 -1.38 14.34
N ILE A 408 14.81 -0.64 14.25
CA ILE A 408 14.05 -0.13 15.40
C ILE A 408 12.67 -0.77 15.54
N PHE A 409 12.17 -1.44 14.46
CA PHE A 409 10.93 -2.20 14.49
C PHE A 409 11.02 -3.43 13.56
N GLU A 410 10.63 -4.63 14.04
CA GLU A 410 10.83 -5.91 13.33
C GLU A 410 9.56 -6.73 13.07
N LYS A 411 8.40 -6.31 13.60
CA LYS A 411 7.18 -7.14 13.64
C LYS A 411 6.31 -7.02 12.39
N ASN A 412 6.88 -7.17 11.19
CA ASN A 412 6.18 -7.17 9.92
C ASN A 412 5.25 -5.95 9.74
N GLY A 413 5.80 -4.76 9.82
CA GLY A 413 5.14 -3.49 9.58
C GLY A 413 6.18 -2.42 9.29
N GLY A 414 5.78 -1.37 8.63
CA GLY A 414 6.71 -0.34 8.21
C GLY A 414 6.05 0.81 7.46
N HIS A 415 6.83 1.47 6.63
CA HIS A 415 6.50 2.71 5.91
C HIS A 415 5.93 3.72 6.89
N GLY A 416 6.77 4.14 7.83
CA GLY A 416 6.35 4.96 8.95
C GLY A 416 6.88 6.36 8.92
N MET A 417 6.29 7.21 9.73
CA MET A 417 6.81 8.53 10.04
C MET A 417 6.76 8.81 11.54
N LEU A 418 7.53 9.80 11.96
CA LEU A 418 7.60 10.24 13.34
C LEU A 418 6.85 11.57 13.51
N PHE A 419 6.00 11.66 14.51
CA PHE A 419 5.35 12.91 14.86
C PHE A 419 5.25 13.08 16.38
N ARG A 420 5.19 14.32 16.83
CA ARG A 420 4.96 14.63 18.24
C ARG A 420 3.46 14.79 18.47
N ALA A 421 2.92 13.93 19.32
CA ALA A 421 1.52 14.01 19.73
C ALA A 421 1.28 15.21 20.67
N PHE A 422 0.01 15.61 20.84
CA PHE A 422 -0.34 16.78 21.67
C PHE A 422 -0.11 16.56 23.16
N ASP A 423 0.08 15.32 23.59
CA ASP A 423 0.55 14.97 24.93
C ASP A 423 2.07 15.09 25.12
N GLY A 424 2.78 15.52 24.06
CA GLY A 424 4.24 15.72 24.05
C GLY A 424 5.05 14.48 23.72
N ARG A 425 4.44 13.29 23.62
CA ARG A 425 5.15 12.06 23.27
C ARG A 425 5.51 12.03 21.79
N LEU A 426 6.72 11.55 21.49
CA LEU A 426 7.11 11.21 20.12
C LEU A 426 6.48 9.87 19.76
N LYS A 427 5.83 9.79 18.61
CA LYS A 427 5.19 8.57 18.12
C LYS A 427 5.75 8.18 16.76
N LEU A 428 5.92 6.88 16.58
CA LEU A 428 6.05 6.23 15.28
C LEU A 428 4.65 5.77 14.85
N VAL A 429 4.22 6.16 13.66
CA VAL A 429 3.06 5.57 13.00
C VAL A 429 3.54 4.70 11.85
N ILE A 430 2.98 3.52 11.70
CA ILE A 430 3.25 2.56 10.61
C ILE A 430 1.95 1.89 10.17
N HIS A 431 1.98 1.23 9.02
CA HIS A 431 0.99 0.19 8.77
C HIS A 431 1.51 -1.18 9.24
N GLN A 432 0.60 -2.00 9.79
CA GLN A 432 0.89 -3.34 10.27
C GLN A 432 -0.38 -4.22 10.23
N PRO A 433 -0.28 -5.49 9.79
CA PRO A 433 0.90 -6.15 9.20
C PRO A 433 1.18 -5.69 7.76
N GLU A 434 2.35 -5.96 7.22
CA GLU A 434 2.64 -5.88 5.79
C GLU A 434 1.99 -7.08 5.08
N ARG A 435 0.68 -7.01 4.93
CA ARG A 435 -0.13 -8.00 4.25
C ARG A 435 -1.31 -7.32 3.59
N ARG A 436 -1.29 -7.28 2.26
CA ARG A 436 -2.32 -6.58 1.48
C ARG A 436 -3.74 -6.99 1.88
N GLY A 437 -4.59 -5.97 2.13
CA GLY A 437 -5.96 -6.10 2.61
C GLY A 437 -6.10 -6.17 4.13
N TYR A 438 -5.01 -6.39 4.85
CA TYR A 438 -5.01 -6.57 6.31
C TYR A 438 -4.31 -5.44 7.07
N GLU A 439 -3.69 -4.52 6.36
CA GLU A 439 -2.93 -3.40 6.94
C GLU A 439 -3.85 -2.52 7.79
N ARG A 440 -3.39 -2.16 8.96
CA ARG A 440 -4.03 -1.22 9.89
C ARG A 440 -3.01 -0.21 10.37
N ILE A 441 -3.47 0.96 10.74
CA ILE A 441 -2.63 1.95 11.39
C ILE A 441 -2.23 1.47 12.79
N ALA A 442 -0.94 1.57 13.08
CA ALA A 442 -0.39 1.26 14.39
C ALA A 442 0.48 2.42 14.89
N PHE A 443 0.32 2.77 16.16
CA PHE A 443 1.06 3.82 16.84
C PHE A 443 1.92 3.23 17.94
N PHE A 444 3.18 3.66 18.00
CA PHE A 444 4.13 3.28 19.03
C PHE A 444 4.78 4.52 19.64
N ASP A 445 4.96 4.55 20.96
CA ASP A 445 5.76 5.59 21.58
C ASP A 445 7.24 5.37 21.26
N VAL A 446 7.97 6.46 21.06
CA VAL A 446 9.40 6.44 20.74
C VAL A 446 10.15 7.26 21.78
N ASP A 447 11.16 6.65 22.38
CA ASP A 447 12.12 7.36 23.20
C ASP A 447 13.21 7.99 22.31
N ASP A 448 13.28 9.30 22.33
CA ASP A 448 14.37 10.08 21.76
C ASP A 448 15.51 10.14 22.79
N THR A 449 16.51 9.27 22.63
CA THR A 449 17.60 9.11 23.59
C THR A 449 18.92 9.67 23.08
N ASP A 450 19.89 9.82 23.96
CA ASP A 450 21.24 10.26 23.58
C ASP A 450 21.97 9.26 22.66
N THR A 451 21.49 8.00 22.61
CA THR A 451 22.05 6.93 21.78
C THR A 451 21.20 6.59 20.55
N GLY A 452 20.07 7.31 20.34
CA GLY A 452 19.19 7.15 19.17
C GLY A 452 17.74 6.93 19.54
N LEU A 453 16.94 6.56 18.53
CA LEU A 453 15.51 6.34 18.62
C LEU A 453 15.22 4.91 19.11
N VAL A 454 14.35 4.77 20.11
CA VAL A 454 13.94 3.48 20.67
C VAL A 454 12.43 3.36 20.64
N VAL A 455 11.91 2.44 19.84
CA VAL A 455 10.46 2.18 19.76
C VAL A 455 10.02 1.34 20.95
N ARG A 456 9.06 1.84 21.73
CA ARG A 456 8.43 1.09 22.82
C ARG A 456 7.41 0.12 22.24
N GLN A 457 7.73 -1.17 22.27
CA GLN A 457 6.77 -2.19 21.86
C GLN A 457 5.85 -2.54 23.04
N PRO A 458 4.54 -2.75 22.79
CA PRO A 458 3.67 -3.25 23.83
C PRO A 458 4.19 -4.61 24.31
N LYS A 459 4.14 -4.79 25.64
CA LYS A 459 4.54 -6.03 26.31
C LYS A 459 3.64 -7.19 25.89
#